data_f4ba66b4c15ecce2d1d2f69324fc13ff
#
_entry.id   f4ba66b4c15ecce2d1d2f69324fc13ff
#
_cell.length_a   1.000
_cell.length_b   1.000
_cell.length_c   1.000
_cell.angle_alpha   90.00
_cell.angle_beta   90.00
_cell.angle_gamma   90.00
#
_symmetry.space_group_name_H-M   'P 1'
#
loop_
_entity.id
_entity.type
_entity.pdbx_description
1 polymer ?
#
loop_
_entity_poly.entity_id
_entity_poly.type
_entity_poly.pdbx_seq_one_letter_code
_entity_poly.pdbx_strand_id
1 'polypeptide(L)'
;MKNKLFILALLSASSLTVAQVGINTGSPQATLDVTGMPATKNMLDGIIAPRLTGDQLRAKNYTPAQTGAIVYVTVADSAPAGQTENVTSAGYYYFDGAEWSNMGTNWHTDGNHNTSAPLATLGNDISGGNYLGTTDDQKLVIATKKNVKAILDVDGNFSGGNANSASGPYASFAWGSNNVLTNNTSSNIALGKDNTVSAQGNFPALAVGLGNTANNGAKVIGNNNTASGANNLVFGNSNTSLANTATGLTFGISNTNKGGIIVGSGNSASSNNFVFGFKNVAENATSGSVVIGFYGTSTAGNQTVYANTTHAFLDQNNGSSSVVGINMAPTAKGSTGAAIQIKGFASAANATCTAAEEGAIRYNSTTKSHEGCNGTNWKAFY
;
A
#
# COMPACT_ATOMS: atom_id res chain seq x y z
N MET A 1 -46.45 80.96 29.05
CA MET A 1 -46.31 79.99 27.98
C MET A 1 -44.86 79.74 27.55
N LYS A 2 -43.98 80.77 27.50
CA LYS A 2 -42.56 80.61 27.07
C LYS A 2 -41.73 79.61 27.90
N ASN A 3 -41.88 79.57 29.23
CA ASN A 3 -41.14 78.67 30.08
C ASN A 3 -41.53 77.18 29.98
N LYS A 4 -42.78 76.86 29.57
CA LYS A 4 -43.19 75.49 29.33
C LYS A 4 -42.70 74.95 28.01
N LEU A 5 -42.52 75.80 27.02
CA LEU A 5 -41.90 75.41 25.74
C LEU A 5 -40.41 75.10 25.86
N PHE A 6 -39.69 75.83 26.73
CA PHE A 6 -38.25 75.61 27.00
C PHE A 6 -38.00 74.29 27.75
N ILE A 7 -38.89 73.91 28.67
CA ILE A 7 -38.80 72.65 29.41
C ILE A 7 -39.13 71.46 28.46
N LEU A 8 -40.09 71.60 27.58
CA LEU A 8 -40.43 70.60 26.60
C LEU A 8 -39.34 70.39 25.55
N ALA A 9 -38.66 71.47 25.13
CA ALA A 9 -37.48 71.40 24.22
C ALA A 9 -36.27 70.75 24.91
N LEU A 10 -36.04 70.98 26.23
CA LEU A 10 -34.99 70.32 26.98
C LEU A 10 -35.27 68.83 27.20
N LEU A 11 -36.53 68.42 27.44
CA LEU A 11 -36.94 67.01 27.56
C LEU A 11 -36.80 66.25 26.26
N SER A 12 -37.09 66.86 25.08
CA SER A 12 -36.99 66.27 23.78
C SER A 12 -35.53 66.11 23.30
N ALA A 13 -34.59 66.93 23.81
CA ALA A 13 -33.16 66.81 23.48
C ALA A 13 -32.48 65.62 24.19
N SER A 14 -33.06 65.09 25.29
CA SER A 14 -32.47 63.97 26.03
C SER A 14 -32.80 62.58 25.46
N SER A 15 -33.62 62.52 24.42
CA SER A 15 -34.10 61.24 23.82
C SER A 15 -33.24 60.71 22.63
N LEU A 16 -32.13 61.40 22.30
CA LEU A 16 -31.25 61.02 21.18
C LEU A 16 -29.88 60.47 21.66
N THR A 17 -29.86 59.83 22.85
CA THR A 17 -28.62 59.14 23.26
C THR A 17 -28.56 57.78 22.60
N VAL A 18 -27.80 57.66 21.51
CA VAL A 18 -27.33 56.35 21.02
C VAL A 18 -26.42 55.77 22.14
N ALA A 19 -26.82 54.58 22.64
CA ALA A 19 -26.12 53.91 23.73
C ALA A 19 -24.82 53.22 23.26
N GLN A 20 -24.00 53.90 22.48
CA GLN A 20 -22.65 53.44 22.13
C GLN A 20 -21.67 53.77 23.22
N VAL A 21 -20.83 52.81 23.58
CA VAL A 21 -19.77 53.00 24.61
C VAL A 21 -18.43 53.15 23.91
N GLY A 22 -17.85 54.38 24.01
CA GLY A 22 -16.50 54.64 23.57
C GLY A 22 -15.56 54.65 24.73
N ILE A 23 -14.42 53.97 24.62
CA ILE A 23 -13.32 54.04 25.56
C ILE A 23 -12.14 54.71 24.80
N ASN A 24 -11.65 55.84 25.29
CA ASN A 24 -10.65 56.67 24.61
C ASN A 24 -11.08 57.19 23.22
N THR A 25 -12.36 57.20 22.90
CA THR A 25 -12.94 57.81 21.69
C THR A 25 -14.24 58.55 22.01
N GLY A 26 -14.39 59.74 21.44
CA GLY A 26 -15.62 60.54 21.55
C GLY A 26 -16.62 60.28 20.43
N SER A 27 -16.25 59.48 19.42
CA SER A 27 -17.08 59.13 18.25
C SER A 27 -17.02 57.63 18.00
N PRO A 28 -17.68 56.79 18.82
CA PRO A 28 -17.64 55.34 18.67
C PRO A 28 -18.23 54.90 17.31
N GLN A 29 -17.52 53.99 16.63
CA GLN A 29 -17.94 53.42 15.34
C GLN A 29 -18.63 52.08 15.50
N ALA A 30 -18.74 51.56 16.73
CA ALA A 30 -19.42 50.32 17.08
C ALA A 30 -20.13 50.48 18.44
N THR A 31 -20.99 49.54 18.83
CA THR A 31 -21.69 49.54 20.12
C THR A 31 -20.71 49.64 21.31
N LEU A 32 -19.54 48.97 21.21
CA LEU A 32 -18.40 49.19 22.08
C LEU A 32 -17.17 49.44 21.19
N ASP A 33 -16.58 50.60 21.29
CA ASP A 33 -15.39 51.01 20.54
C ASP A 33 -14.28 51.38 21.54
N VAL A 34 -13.17 50.66 21.50
CA VAL A 34 -12.03 50.84 22.39
C VAL A 34 -10.82 51.25 21.57
N THR A 35 -10.45 52.51 21.66
CA THR A 35 -9.24 53.03 20.98
C THR A 35 -8.02 52.89 21.88
N GLY A 36 -7.02 52.15 21.41
CA GLY A 36 -5.76 51.93 22.10
C GLY A 36 -4.91 53.20 22.14
N MET A 37 -3.97 53.28 23.09
CA MET A 37 -2.99 54.35 23.25
C MET A 37 -1.55 53.85 23.04
N PRO A 38 -1.17 53.43 21.83
CA PRO A 38 0.08 52.71 21.55
C PRO A 38 1.34 53.55 21.85
N ALA A 39 1.24 54.89 21.87
CA ALA A 39 2.34 55.79 22.20
C ALA A 39 2.59 55.92 23.71
N THR A 40 1.68 55.46 24.57
CA THR A 40 1.75 55.67 26.03
C THR A 40 2.14 54.37 26.73
N LYS A 41 3.42 54.19 27.01
CA LYS A 41 4.00 52.92 27.54
C LYS A 41 3.37 52.41 28.83
N ASN A 42 2.79 53.25 29.64
CA ASN A 42 2.19 52.90 30.94
C ASN A 42 0.68 52.64 30.85
N MET A 43 0.07 52.80 29.67
CA MET A 43 -1.32 52.42 29.39
C MET A 43 -1.31 51.03 28.78
N LEU A 44 -1.92 50.07 29.47
CA LEU A 44 -2.02 48.69 29.01
C LEU A 44 -3.32 48.52 28.23
N ASP A 45 -3.22 48.54 26.92
CA ASP A 45 -4.37 48.36 26.01
C ASP A 45 -4.84 46.94 25.99
N GLY A 46 -6.16 46.71 25.99
CA GLY A 46 -6.76 45.38 25.87
C GLY A 46 -8.14 45.27 26.50
N ILE A 47 -8.83 44.22 26.17
CA ILE A 47 -10.10 43.81 26.78
C ILE A 47 -9.86 42.55 27.59
N ILE A 48 -10.12 42.60 28.90
CA ILE A 48 -10.09 41.43 29.78
C ILE A 48 -11.52 40.92 29.97
N ALA A 49 -11.83 39.73 29.42
CA ALA A 49 -13.10 39.10 29.66
C ALA A 49 -13.26 38.68 31.14
N PRO A 50 -14.50 38.43 31.60
CA PRO A 50 -14.74 37.91 32.96
C PRO A 50 -13.89 36.66 33.21
N ARG A 51 -13.18 36.65 34.35
CA ARG A 51 -12.30 35.52 34.74
C ARG A 51 -13.04 34.63 35.76
N LEU A 52 -13.13 33.33 35.41
CA LEU A 52 -13.83 32.30 36.22
C LEU A 52 -12.98 31.05 36.27
N THR A 53 -13.08 30.24 37.32
CA THR A 53 -12.66 28.84 37.23
C THR A 53 -13.71 28.03 36.48
N GLY A 54 -13.32 26.87 35.92
CA GLY A 54 -14.26 25.96 35.28
C GLY A 54 -15.41 25.54 36.19
N ASP A 55 -15.10 25.28 37.48
CA ASP A 55 -16.14 24.97 38.49
C ASP A 55 -17.11 26.12 38.72
N GLN A 56 -16.61 27.38 38.75
CA GLN A 56 -17.47 28.56 38.86
C GLN A 56 -18.31 28.76 37.59
N LEU A 57 -17.78 28.39 36.43
CA LEU A 57 -18.51 28.42 35.16
C LEU A 57 -19.60 27.35 35.14
N ARG A 58 -19.29 26.11 35.53
CA ARG A 58 -20.27 25.00 35.69
C ARG A 58 -21.44 25.34 36.61
N ALA A 59 -21.16 26.12 37.68
CA ALA A 59 -22.20 26.54 38.64
C ALA A 59 -23.21 27.55 38.03
N LYS A 60 -22.96 28.05 36.83
CA LYS A 60 -23.84 29.01 36.11
C LYS A 60 -24.62 28.28 35.01
N ASN A 61 -25.88 28.66 34.86
CA ASN A 61 -26.73 28.12 33.81
C ASN A 61 -26.92 29.19 32.70
N TYR A 62 -26.23 28.99 31.58
CA TYR A 62 -26.39 29.81 30.39
C TYR A 62 -27.52 29.25 29.52
N THR A 63 -28.21 30.12 28.82
CA THR A 63 -29.29 29.77 27.90
C THR A 63 -28.89 30.25 26.49
N PRO A 64 -29.62 29.86 25.42
CA PRO A 64 -29.35 30.38 24.09
C PRO A 64 -29.38 31.91 23.96
N ALA A 65 -29.97 32.63 24.92
CA ALA A 65 -29.93 34.09 24.99
C ALA A 65 -28.53 34.67 25.23
N GLN A 66 -27.60 33.89 25.79
CA GLN A 66 -26.23 34.27 26.03
C GLN A 66 -25.26 33.72 24.97
N THR A 67 -25.76 33.20 23.83
CA THR A 67 -24.91 32.77 22.72
C THR A 67 -23.92 33.88 22.31
N GLY A 68 -22.64 33.55 22.22
CA GLY A 68 -21.57 34.49 21.94
C GLY A 68 -20.92 35.13 23.16
N ALA A 69 -21.36 34.81 24.39
CA ALA A 69 -20.68 35.24 25.60
C ALA A 69 -19.23 34.70 25.62
N ILE A 70 -18.27 35.55 26.07
CA ILE A 70 -16.85 35.22 26.12
C ILE A 70 -16.38 35.32 27.57
N VAL A 71 -15.65 34.30 28.04
CA VAL A 71 -15.00 34.27 29.37
C VAL A 71 -13.55 33.79 29.26
N TYR A 72 -12.73 34.16 30.25
CA TYR A 72 -11.42 33.56 30.44
C TYR A 72 -11.47 32.57 31.61
N VAL A 73 -11.27 31.28 31.31
CA VAL A 73 -11.18 30.24 32.34
C VAL A 73 -9.77 30.22 32.91
N THR A 74 -9.63 30.44 34.21
CA THR A 74 -8.33 30.50 34.90
C THR A 74 -7.80 29.13 35.31
N VAL A 75 -8.68 28.17 35.58
CA VAL A 75 -8.40 26.78 35.98
C VAL A 75 -9.47 25.91 35.31
N ALA A 76 -9.07 24.75 34.77
CA ALA A 76 -10.00 23.78 34.21
C ALA A 76 -11.14 23.42 35.16
N ASP A 77 -12.25 22.97 34.63
CA ASP A 77 -13.32 22.36 35.41
C ASP A 77 -12.83 21.05 36.03
N SER A 78 -13.00 20.87 37.34
CA SER A 78 -12.55 19.68 38.06
C SER A 78 -13.41 18.44 37.75
N ALA A 79 -14.62 18.64 37.23
CA ALA A 79 -15.56 17.59 36.86
C ALA A 79 -16.40 18.04 35.62
N PRO A 80 -15.79 18.14 34.43
CA PRO A 80 -16.44 18.65 33.25
C PRO A 80 -17.72 17.89 32.93
N ALA A 81 -18.83 18.60 32.80
CA ALA A 81 -20.13 18.01 32.50
C ALA A 81 -21.11 19.05 31.93
N GLY A 82 -22.04 18.62 31.10
CA GLY A 82 -23.06 19.48 30.49
C GLY A 82 -22.43 20.66 29.72
N GLN A 83 -22.81 21.88 30.03
CA GLN A 83 -22.30 23.07 29.31
C GLN A 83 -20.78 23.27 29.43
N THR A 84 -20.11 22.66 30.42
CA THR A 84 -18.66 22.77 30.65
C THR A 84 -17.88 21.50 30.27
N GLU A 85 -18.48 20.56 29.54
CA GLU A 85 -17.86 19.30 29.14
C GLU A 85 -16.49 19.52 28.43
N ASN A 86 -16.41 20.58 27.65
CA ASN A 86 -15.20 20.95 26.90
C ASN A 86 -14.25 21.90 27.67
N VAL A 87 -14.54 22.23 28.95
CA VAL A 87 -13.73 23.15 29.76
C VAL A 87 -12.62 22.40 30.50
N THR A 88 -11.71 21.80 29.75
CA THR A 88 -10.64 20.92 30.24
C THR A 88 -9.29 21.61 30.44
N SER A 89 -9.18 22.92 30.15
CA SER A 89 -7.94 23.70 30.28
C SER A 89 -8.22 25.17 30.62
N ALA A 90 -7.21 25.90 31.08
CA ALA A 90 -7.28 27.35 31.14
C ALA A 90 -7.26 27.95 29.71
N GLY A 91 -7.98 29.05 29.50
CA GLY A 91 -8.03 29.72 28.20
C GLY A 91 -9.28 30.56 27.97
N TYR A 92 -9.38 31.15 26.79
CA TYR A 92 -10.58 31.84 26.35
C TYR A 92 -11.63 30.86 25.86
N TYR A 93 -12.86 31.03 26.32
CA TYR A 93 -14.02 30.24 25.91
C TYR A 93 -15.15 31.15 25.44
N TYR A 94 -15.93 30.69 24.47
CA TYR A 94 -17.19 31.31 24.09
C TYR A 94 -18.32 30.30 24.25
N PHE A 95 -19.50 30.82 24.55
CA PHE A 95 -20.73 30.02 24.63
C PHE A 95 -21.38 29.94 23.25
N ASP A 96 -21.54 28.75 22.68
CA ASP A 96 -22.11 28.54 21.35
C ASP A 96 -23.65 28.47 21.33
N GLY A 97 -24.27 28.54 22.51
CA GLY A 97 -25.71 28.41 22.72
C GLY A 97 -26.11 27.11 23.41
N ALA A 98 -25.21 26.13 23.48
CA ALA A 98 -25.37 24.87 24.17
C ALA A 98 -24.20 24.58 25.14
N GLU A 99 -22.96 24.80 24.70
CA GLU A 99 -21.74 24.45 25.41
C GLU A 99 -20.68 25.56 25.33
N TRP A 100 -19.68 25.48 26.22
CA TRP A 100 -18.51 26.34 26.22
C TRP A 100 -17.41 25.74 25.33
N SER A 101 -17.08 26.41 24.24
CA SER A 101 -16.05 26.02 23.29
C SER A 101 -14.79 26.83 23.48
N ASN A 102 -13.63 26.18 23.49
CA ASN A 102 -12.33 26.82 23.61
C ASN A 102 -11.97 27.56 22.31
N MET A 103 -11.51 28.80 22.43
CA MET A 103 -11.12 29.63 21.27
C MET A 103 -9.71 29.33 20.73
N GLY A 104 -8.90 28.52 21.43
CA GLY A 104 -7.47 28.34 21.12
C GLY A 104 -7.06 26.91 20.76
N THR A 105 -7.99 25.95 20.56
CA THR A 105 -7.65 24.54 20.29
C THR A 105 -7.61 24.17 18.80
N ASN A 106 -7.49 25.13 17.91
CA ASN A 106 -7.42 24.88 16.49
C ASN A 106 -6.02 24.41 16.04
N TRP A 107 -5.97 23.56 15.04
CA TRP A 107 -4.72 23.25 14.36
C TRP A 107 -4.26 24.46 13.55
N HIS A 108 -3.07 24.99 13.88
CA HIS A 108 -2.54 26.22 13.28
C HIS A 108 -1.82 25.97 11.97
N THR A 109 -1.96 26.88 11.01
CA THR A 109 -1.34 26.77 9.68
C THR A 109 0.17 27.01 9.69
N ASP A 110 0.69 27.66 10.71
CA ASP A 110 2.11 27.90 10.98
C ASP A 110 2.74 26.86 11.91
N GLY A 111 1.96 25.83 12.23
CA GLY A 111 2.35 24.74 13.12
C GLY A 111 1.90 24.96 14.56
N ASN A 112 1.76 23.87 15.28
CA ASN A 112 1.41 23.87 16.69
C ASN A 112 2.67 23.78 17.55
N HIS A 113 2.67 24.49 18.67
CA HIS A 113 3.72 24.41 19.69
C HIS A 113 3.09 24.11 21.07
N ASN A 114 3.92 23.73 22.04
CA ASN A 114 3.45 23.25 23.35
C ASN A 114 2.49 22.05 23.24
N THR A 115 2.71 21.20 22.24
CA THR A 115 1.95 19.98 22.04
C THR A 115 2.44 18.87 22.98
N SER A 116 1.54 18.00 23.41
CA SER A 116 1.87 16.77 24.14
C SER A 116 1.48 15.55 23.30
N ALA A 117 2.30 14.50 23.34
CA ALA A 117 1.98 13.25 22.67
C ALA A 117 0.78 12.57 23.35
N PRO A 118 -0.23 12.11 22.59
CA PRO A 118 -1.31 11.30 23.17
C PRO A 118 -0.78 9.91 23.53
N LEU A 119 -1.43 9.24 24.47
CA LEU A 119 -1.31 7.80 24.62
C LEU A 119 -2.15 7.16 23.50
N ALA A 120 -1.47 6.73 22.45
CA ALA A 120 -2.12 6.17 21.27
C ALA A 120 -1.49 4.82 20.89
N THR A 121 -2.33 3.82 20.71
CA THR A 121 -1.98 2.51 20.17
C THR A 121 -2.97 2.21 19.06
N LEU A 122 -2.49 1.74 17.91
CA LEU A 122 -3.35 1.42 16.77
C LEU A 122 -4.52 0.51 17.19
N GLY A 123 -5.74 0.90 16.84
CA GLY A 123 -6.97 0.19 17.16
C GLY A 123 -7.56 0.48 18.54
N ASN A 124 -6.98 1.39 19.31
CA ASN A 124 -7.51 1.82 20.61
C ASN A 124 -7.85 3.31 20.63
N ASP A 125 -8.68 3.70 21.57
CA ASP A 125 -9.03 5.10 21.80
C ASP A 125 -7.80 5.92 22.19
N ILE A 126 -7.79 7.18 21.77
CA ILE A 126 -6.75 8.13 22.15
C ILE A 126 -7.04 8.64 23.57
N SER A 127 -6.02 8.58 24.42
CA SER A 127 -6.10 9.13 25.78
C SER A 127 -5.16 10.34 25.89
N GLY A 128 -5.77 11.54 26.04
CA GLY A 128 -5.05 12.82 26.22
C GLY A 128 -4.17 13.21 25.03
N GLY A 129 -3.43 14.32 25.18
CA GLY A 129 -2.49 14.80 24.16
C GLY A 129 -3.15 15.47 22.96
N ASN A 130 -2.31 15.80 21.95
CA ASN A 130 -2.75 16.47 20.72
C ASN A 130 -2.69 15.51 19.54
N TYR A 131 -3.73 15.52 18.71
CA TYR A 131 -3.79 14.73 17.48
C TYR A 131 -4.56 15.49 16.39
N LEU A 132 -4.36 15.09 15.14
CA LEU A 132 -5.15 15.53 14.00
C LEU A 132 -6.11 14.40 13.63
N GLY A 133 -7.42 14.61 13.84
CA GLY A 133 -8.41 13.58 13.57
C GLY A 133 -9.81 14.03 13.97
N THR A 134 -10.73 13.08 13.93
CA THR A 134 -12.13 13.23 14.37
C THR A 134 -12.35 12.49 15.69
N THR A 135 -13.35 12.89 16.45
CA THR A 135 -13.78 12.21 17.69
C THR A 135 -15.05 11.38 17.48
N ASP A 136 -15.62 11.45 16.30
CA ASP A 136 -16.82 10.75 15.88
C ASP A 136 -16.50 9.76 14.75
N ASP A 137 -17.47 8.96 14.36
CA ASP A 137 -17.34 7.97 13.28
C ASP A 137 -17.34 8.64 11.89
N GLN A 138 -16.37 9.55 11.68
CA GLN A 138 -16.19 10.30 10.45
C GLN A 138 -14.77 10.16 9.91
N LYS A 139 -14.66 10.13 8.58
CA LYS A 139 -13.36 10.06 7.89
C LYS A 139 -12.59 11.37 7.98
N LEU A 140 -11.27 11.30 8.09
CA LEU A 140 -10.39 12.44 7.91
C LEU A 140 -10.17 12.71 6.43
N VAL A 141 -10.50 13.94 5.99
CA VAL A 141 -10.38 14.38 4.60
C VAL A 141 -9.27 15.41 4.46
N ILE A 142 -8.31 15.13 3.59
CA ILE A 142 -7.26 16.09 3.19
C ILE A 142 -7.65 16.69 1.84
N ALA A 143 -7.75 18.02 1.77
CA ALA A 143 -8.23 18.72 0.58
C ALA A 143 -7.36 19.93 0.24
N THR A 144 -7.24 20.25 -1.05
CA THR A 144 -6.66 21.51 -1.54
C THR A 144 -7.62 22.15 -2.52
N LYS A 145 -7.79 23.47 -2.45
CA LYS A 145 -8.69 24.24 -3.32
C LYS A 145 -10.12 23.65 -3.33
N LYS A 146 -10.62 23.20 -2.15
CA LYS A 146 -11.92 22.51 -1.94
C LYS A 146 -12.06 21.19 -2.70
N ASN A 147 -10.99 20.62 -3.24
CA ASN A 147 -10.98 19.31 -3.85
C ASN A 147 -10.29 18.30 -2.94
N VAL A 148 -10.91 17.17 -2.68
CA VAL A 148 -10.37 16.07 -1.88
C VAL A 148 -9.14 15.51 -2.57
N LYS A 149 -8.05 15.32 -1.83
CA LYS A 149 -6.77 14.76 -2.29
C LYS A 149 -6.42 13.45 -1.61
N ALA A 150 -6.84 13.28 -0.36
CA ALA A 150 -6.70 12.02 0.35
C ALA A 150 -7.80 11.86 1.39
N ILE A 151 -8.10 10.62 1.72
CA ILE A 151 -9.07 10.21 2.75
C ILE A 151 -8.43 9.10 3.58
N LEU A 152 -8.48 9.26 4.90
CA LEU A 152 -8.33 8.18 5.86
C LEU A 152 -9.74 7.87 6.39
N ASP A 153 -10.27 6.68 6.10
CA ASP A 153 -11.60 6.31 6.54
C ASP A 153 -11.60 5.66 7.95
N VAL A 154 -12.76 5.36 8.46
CA VAL A 154 -12.95 4.80 9.81
C VAL A 154 -12.39 3.39 9.96
N ASP A 155 -12.25 2.65 8.88
CA ASP A 155 -11.66 1.31 8.83
C ASP A 155 -10.13 1.34 8.66
N GLY A 156 -9.54 2.55 8.61
CA GLY A 156 -8.10 2.75 8.42
C GLY A 156 -7.63 2.65 6.98
N ASN A 157 -8.54 2.62 6.00
CA ASN A 157 -8.15 2.66 4.59
C ASN A 157 -7.65 4.07 4.23
N PHE A 158 -6.46 4.15 3.65
CA PHE A 158 -5.89 5.40 3.19
C PHE A 158 -5.86 5.45 1.67
N SER A 159 -6.65 6.35 1.10
CA SER A 159 -6.74 6.53 -0.35
C SER A 159 -6.46 7.97 -0.75
N GLY A 160 -5.68 8.15 -1.83
CA GLY A 160 -5.34 9.48 -2.31
C GLY A 160 -5.07 9.55 -3.81
N GLY A 161 -5.19 10.75 -4.36
CA GLY A 161 -5.10 11.01 -5.79
C GLY A 161 -6.47 11.23 -6.41
N ASN A 162 -6.81 10.47 -7.45
CA ASN A 162 -8.07 10.67 -8.19
C ASN A 162 -8.83 9.35 -8.37
N ALA A 163 -10.10 9.33 -7.98
CA ALA A 163 -11.04 8.23 -8.21
C ALA A 163 -10.54 6.84 -7.76
N ASN A 164 -9.76 6.78 -6.68
CA ASN A 164 -9.41 5.52 -6.06
C ASN A 164 -10.53 5.05 -5.13
N SER A 165 -10.77 3.74 -5.10
CA SER A 165 -11.74 3.10 -4.21
C SER A 165 -11.01 2.07 -3.36
N ALA A 166 -10.97 2.29 -2.05
CA ALA A 166 -10.55 1.31 -1.06
C ALA A 166 -11.69 1.14 -0.06
N SER A 167 -12.07 -0.09 0.23
CA SER A 167 -13.17 -0.39 1.14
C SER A 167 -12.88 -1.68 1.90
N GLY A 168 -13.49 -1.83 3.08
CA GLY A 168 -13.40 -2.99 3.94
C GLY A 168 -12.57 -2.75 5.20
N PRO A 169 -12.65 -3.66 6.21
CA PRO A 169 -12.22 -3.40 7.58
C PRO A 169 -10.71 -3.62 7.85
N TYR A 170 -9.87 -3.67 6.83
CA TYR A 170 -8.46 -4.05 6.98
C TYR A 170 -7.50 -3.05 6.35
N ALA A 171 -7.53 -1.80 6.78
CA ALA A 171 -6.50 -0.79 6.53
C ALA A 171 -5.75 -0.90 5.19
N SER A 172 -6.47 -0.79 4.07
CA SER A 172 -5.91 -0.89 2.71
C SER A 172 -5.31 0.44 2.25
N PHE A 173 -4.40 0.40 1.27
CA PHE A 173 -3.75 1.58 0.74
C PHE A 173 -3.93 1.69 -0.77
N ALA A 174 -4.55 2.79 -1.23
CA ALA A 174 -4.78 3.09 -2.65
C ALA A 174 -4.25 4.48 -3.02
N TRP A 175 -3.26 4.57 -3.90
CA TRP A 175 -2.70 5.85 -4.31
C TRP A 175 -2.49 5.96 -5.81
N GLY A 176 -2.90 7.09 -6.39
CA GLY A 176 -2.78 7.34 -7.81
C GLY A 176 -4.13 7.66 -8.47
N SER A 177 -4.52 6.93 -9.51
CA SER A 177 -5.77 7.20 -10.24
C SER A 177 -6.51 5.93 -10.61
N ASN A 178 -7.83 5.89 -10.34
CA ASN A 178 -8.73 4.81 -10.73
C ASN A 178 -8.31 3.42 -10.20
N ASN A 179 -7.61 3.34 -9.06
CA ASN A 179 -7.31 2.05 -8.46
C ASN A 179 -8.53 1.55 -7.68
N VAL A 180 -8.85 0.29 -7.83
CA VAL A 180 -10.02 -0.35 -7.21
C VAL A 180 -9.59 -1.51 -6.33
N LEU A 181 -9.83 -1.40 -5.03
CA LEU A 181 -9.58 -2.44 -4.05
C LEU A 181 -10.94 -2.99 -3.58
N THR A 182 -11.17 -4.28 -3.84
CA THR A 182 -12.44 -4.96 -3.55
C THR A 182 -12.22 -6.22 -2.72
N ASN A 183 -13.31 -6.73 -2.12
CA ASN A 183 -13.31 -7.97 -1.33
C ASN A 183 -12.19 -7.99 -0.27
N ASN A 184 -12.17 -6.97 0.56
CA ASN A 184 -11.12 -6.77 1.54
C ASN A 184 -11.33 -7.68 2.74
N THR A 185 -10.85 -8.90 2.62
CA THR A 185 -10.65 -9.82 3.75
C THR A 185 -9.24 -9.71 4.32
N SER A 186 -8.44 -8.75 3.80
CA SER A 186 -7.05 -8.51 4.18
C SER A 186 -6.60 -7.14 3.67
N SER A 187 -5.56 -6.56 4.24
CA SER A 187 -4.98 -5.28 3.82
C SER A 187 -4.41 -5.35 2.40
N ASN A 188 -4.97 -4.60 1.47
CA ASN A 188 -4.58 -4.57 0.07
C ASN A 188 -3.80 -3.30 -0.27
N ILE A 189 -2.95 -3.37 -1.28
CA ILE A 189 -2.18 -2.21 -1.75
C ILE A 189 -2.35 -2.06 -3.26
N ALA A 190 -2.69 -0.85 -3.71
CA ALA A 190 -2.69 -0.46 -5.11
C ALA A 190 -1.98 0.89 -5.30
N LEU A 191 -0.93 0.91 -6.11
CA LEU A 191 -0.16 2.10 -6.43
C LEU A 191 -0.09 2.31 -7.94
N GLY A 192 -0.46 3.49 -8.42
CA GLY A 192 -0.38 3.82 -9.82
C GLY A 192 -1.74 4.11 -10.45
N LYS A 193 -2.02 3.53 -11.61
CA LYS A 193 -3.23 3.87 -12.36
C LYS A 193 -3.97 2.62 -12.83
N ASP A 194 -5.31 2.64 -12.73
CA ASP A 194 -6.21 1.61 -13.28
C ASP A 194 -5.89 0.19 -12.75
N ASN A 195 -5.37 0.04 -11.54
CA ASN A 195 -5.12 -1.27 -10.95
C ASN A 195 -6.36 -1.79 -10.22
N THR A 196 -6.62 -3.09 -10.35
CA THR A 196 -7.66 -3.80 -9.61
C THR A 196 -7.03 -4.80 -8.66
N VAL A 197 -7.40 -4.73 -7.39
CA VAL A 197 -6.83 -5.57 -6.33
C VAL A 197 -7.94 -6.21 -5.51
N SER A 198 -7.84 -7.51 -5.30
CA SER A 198 -8.82 -8.26 -4.51
C SER A 198 -8.11 -9.31 -3.65
N ALA A 199 -8.25 -9.19 -2.33
CA ALA A 199 -7.80 -10.23 -1.42
C ALA A 199 -8.78 -11.41 -1.37
N GLN A 200 -8.30 -12.57 -0.96
CA GLN A 200 -9.11 -13.72 -0.59
C GLN A 200 -8.55 -14.37 0.68
N GLY A 201 -9.38 -14.52 1.69
CA GLY A 201 -8.93 -15.02 2.99
C GLY A 201 -7.87 -14.08 3.60
N ASN A 202 -6.86 -14.64 4.22
CA ASN A 202 -5.80 -13.90 4.91
C ASN A 202 -4.62 -13.54 3.99
N PHE A 203 -4.79 -13.53 2.68
CA PHE A 203 -3.73 -13.26 1.71
C PHE A 203 -3.88 -11.86 1.11
N PRO A 204 -3.10 -10.87 1.57
CA PRO A 204 -3.12 -9.54 1.01
C PRO A 204 -2.63 -9.53 -0.44
N ALA A 205 -3.29 -8.75 -1.27
CA ALA A 205 -2.91 -8.57 -2.67
C ALA A 205 -2.20 -7.23 -2.88
N LEU A 206 -1.33 -7.19 -3.89
CA LEU A 206 -0.55 -6.00 -4.24
C LEU A 206 -0.59 -5.78 -5.75
N ALA A 207 -0.89 -4.55 -6.18
CA ALA A 207 -0.68 -4.13 -7.56
C ALA A 207 0.06 -2.78 -7.60
N VAL A 208 1.15 -2.72 -8.37
CA VAL A 208 1.94 -1.51 -8.59
C VAL A 208 2.15 -1.28 -10.08
N GLY A 209 1.76 -0.11 -10.60
CA GLY A 209 1.95 0.26 -12.00
C GLY A 209 0.66 0.65 -12.70
N LEU A 210 0.47 0.19 -13.93
CA LEU A 210 -0.65 0.57 -14.78
C LEU A 210 -1.48 -0.65 -15.20
N GLY A 211 -2.79 -0.61 -14.97
CA GLY A 211 -3.73 -1.60 -15.52
C GLY A 211 -3.52 -3.03 -15.02
N ASN A 212 -2.94 -3.23 -13.83
CA ASN A 212 -2.71 -4.56 -13.29
C ASN A 212 -3.95 -5.08 -12.57
N THR A 213 -4.17 -6.38 -12.67
CA THR A 213 -5.18 -7.11 -11.89
C THR A 213 -4.49 -8.12 -10.97
N ALA A 214 -4.63 -7.93 -9.66
CA ALA A 214 -4.08 -8.81 -8.64
C ALA A 214 -5.22 -9.37 -7.79
N ASN A 215 -5.61 -10.61 -8.05
CA ASN A 215 -6.71 -11.28 -7.38
C ASN A 215 -6.22 -12.37 -6.41
N ASN A 216 -7.05 -12.66 -5.40
CA ASN A 216 -6.84 -13.78 -4.49
C ASN A 216 -5.46 -13.77 -3.80
N GLY A 217 -4.95 -12.59 -3.45
CA GLY A 217 -3.67 -12.44 -2.79
C GLY A 217 -2.43 -12.44 -3.69
N ALA A 218 -2.58 -12.31 -5.01
CA ALA A 218 -1.45 -12.18 -5.93
C ALA A 218 -0.67 -10.87 -5.73
N LYS A 219 0.61 -10.87 -6.12
CA LYS A 219 1.49 -9.70 -6.11
C LYS A 219 1.93 -9.39 -7.53
N VAL A 220 1.63 -8.19 -8.00
CA VAL A 220 1.82 -7.78 -9.40
C VAL A 220 2.52 -6.43 -9.46
N ILE A 221 3.61 -6.35 -10.22
CA ILE A 221 4.35 -5.12 -10.47
C ILE A 221 4.60 -4.96 -11.97
N GLY A 222 4.23 -3.83 -12.53
CA GLY A 222 4.42 -3.52 -13.95
C GLY A 222 3.17 -3.01 -14.63
N ASN A 223 2.94 -3.40 -15.89
CA ASN A 223 1.83 -2.90 -16.67
C ASN A 223 0.97 -4.02 -17.26
N ASN A 224 -0.35 -3.88 -17.21
CA ASN A 224 -1.32 -4.75 -17.86
C ASN A 224 -1.13 -6.24 -17.54
N ASN A 225 -0.70 -6.56 -16.33
CA ASN A 225 -0.58 -7.94 -15.89
C ASN A 225 -1.86 -8.39 -15.20
N THR A 226 -2.20 -9.67 -15.35
CA THR A 226 -3.29 -10.31 -14.64
C THR A 226 -2.76 -11.49 -13.83
N ALA A 227 -2.97 -11.49 -12.53
CA ALA A 227 -2.58 -12.60 -11.65
C ALA A 227 -3.70 -12.96 -10.67
N SER A 228 -3.82 -14.26 -10.36
CA SER A 228 -4.77 -14.77 -9.39
C SER A 228 -4.16 -15.93 -8.61
N GLY A 229 -4.27 -15.87 -7.27
CA GLY A 229 -3.74 -16.85 -6.34
C GLY A 229 -2.61 -16.30 -5.45
N ALA A 230 -2.65 -16.66 -4.16
CA ALA A 230 -1.80 -16.10 -3.11
C ALA A 230 -0.29 -16.26 -3.36
N ASN A 231 0.11 -17.30 -4.07
CA ASN A 231 1.49 -17.62 -4.38
C ASN A 231 1.96 -17.08 -5.74
N ASN A 232 1.14 -16.29 -6.43
CA ASN A 232 1.53 -15.70 -7.70
C ASN A 232 2.31 -14.40 -7.48
N LEU A 233 3.46 -14.31 -8.13
CA LEU A 233 4.31 -13.14 -8.17
C LEU A 233 4.64 -12.81 -9.62
N VAL A 234 4.27 -11.63 -10.07
CA VAL A 234 4.40 -11.20 -11.47
C VAL A 234 5.14 -9.88 -11.55
N PHE A 235 6.22 -9.84 -12.32
CA PHE A 235 6.95 -8.63 -12.67
C PHE A 235 7.03 -8.49 -14.18
N GLY A 236 6.59 -7.39 -14.74
CA GLY A 236 6.74 -7.12 -16.15
C GLY A 236 5.53 -6.53 -16.84
N ASN A 237 5.29 -6.94 -18.07
CA ASN A 237 4.27 -6.34 -18.90
C ASN A 237 3.41 -7.40 -19.58
N SER A 238 2.09 -7.24 -19.53
CA SER A 238 1.12 -8.08 -20.25
C SER A 238 1.23 -9.58 -19.92
N ASN A 239 1.62 -9.92 -18.70
CA ASN A 239 1.68 -11.32 -18.28
C ASN A 239 0.32 -11.76 -17.71
N THR A 240 0.00 -13.04 -17.91
CA THR A 240 -1.15 -13.69 -17.29
C THR A 240 -0.68 -14.85 -16.41
N SER A 241 -0.96 -14.79 -15.09
CA SER A 241 -0.58 -15.83 -14.13
C SER A 241 -1.82 -16.27 -13.32
N LEU A 242 -2.34 -17.46 -13.61
CA LEU A 242 -3.62 -17.95 -13.07
C LEU A 242 -3.44 -19.24 -12.25
N ALA A 243 -2.41 -19.31 -11.44
CA ALA A 243 -2.13 -20.47 -10.60
C ALA A 243 -2.88 -20.37 -9.26
N ASN A 244 -4.07 -20.91 -9.17
CA ASN A 244 -4.89 -20.83 -7.96
C ASN A 244 -4.37 -21.67 -6.79
N THR A 245 -3.69 -22.78 -7.06
CA THR A 245 -3.20 -23.73 -6.05
C THR A 245 -1.71 -24.00 -6.11
N ALA A 246 -1.03 -23.54 -7.15
CA ALA A 246 0.40 -23.73 -7.36
C ALA A 246 1.14 -22.38 -7.29
N THR A 247 2.47 -22.40 -7.18
CA THR A 247 3.30 -21.21 -7.24
C THR A 247 3.48 -20.74 -8.67
N GLY A 248 3.06 -19.53 -8.98
CA GLY A 248 3.27 -18.87 -10.27
C GLY A 248 4.27 -17.73 -10.15
N LEU A 249 5.50 -17.94 -10.61
CA LEU A 249 6.51 -16.90 -10.64
C LEU A 249 6.79 -16.49 -12.08
N THR A 250 6.56 -15.21 -12.40
CA THR A 250 6.65 -14.72 -13.77
C THR A 250 7.46 -13.42 -13.83
N PHE A 251 8.54 -13.43 -14.59
CA PHE A 251 9.35 -12.26 -14.89
C PHE A 251 9.41 -12.06 -16.41
N GLY A 252 8.90 -10.95 -16.91
CA GLY A 252 9.05 -10.63 -18.33
C GLY A 252 7.81 -10.10 -19.01
N ILE A 253 7.62 -10.46 -20.28
CA ILE A 253 6.61 -9.84 -21.14
C ILE A 253 5.75 -10.89 -21.81
N SER A 254 4.43 -10.71 -21.80
CA SER A 254 3.45 -11.54 -22.54
C SER A 254 3.56 -13.04 -22.26
N ASN A 255 3.85 -13.41 -21.02
CA ASN A 255 3.91 -14.81 -20.60
C ASN A 255 2.55 -15.28 -20.07
N THR A 256 2.26 -16.57 -20.25
CA THR A 256 1.11 -17.27 -19.66
C THR A 256 1.59 -18.32 -18.67
N ASN A 257 1.28 -18.16 -17.40
CA ASN A 257 1.73 -19.02 -16.31
C ASN A 257 0.53 -19.65 -15.57
N LYS A 258 0.50 -20.97 -15.49
CA LYS A 258 -0.51 -21.75 -14.78
C LYS A 258 0.06 -22.45 -13.54
N GLY A 259 1.19 -21.97 -12.99
CA GLY A 259 1.78 -22.48 -11.76
C GLY A 259 3.24 -22.92 -11.86
N GLY A 260 3.97 -22.47 -12.88
CA GLY A 260 5.39 -22.68 -13.05
C GLY A 260 6.24 -21.45 -12.73
N ILE A 261 7.50 -21.50 -13.10
CA ILE A 261 8.43 -20.38 -13.10
C ILE A 261 8.74 -20.01 -14.54
N ILE A 262 8.50 -18.75 -14.90
CA ILE A 262 8.77 -18.22 -16.24
C ILE A 262 9.68 -17.01 -16.12
N VAL A 263 10.73 -16.99 -16.93
CA VAL A 263 11.59 -15.82 -17.16
C VAL A 263 11.77 -15.60 -18.64
N GLY A 264 11.35 -14.45 -19.15
CA GLY A 264 11.50 -14.13 -20.57
C GLY A 264 10.24 -13.56 -21.20
N SER A 265 10.02 -13.84 -22.49
CA SER A 265 8.92 -13.24 -23.24
C SER A 265 8.13 -14.25 -24.07
N GLY A 266 6.81 -14.14 -24.05
CA GLY A 266 5.90 -14.97 -24.83
C GLY A 266 5.90 -16.45 -24.45
N ASN A 267 6.37 -16.81 -23.28
CA ASN A 267 6.44 -18.19 -22.82
C ASN A 267 5.11 -18.65 -22.21
N SER A 268 4.88 -19.97 -22.24
CA SER A 268 3.75 -20.61 -21.59
C SER A 268 4.19 -21.79 -20.72
N ALA A 269 3.70 -21.84 -19.47
CA ALA A 269 4.00 -22.93 -18.55
C ALA A 269 2.78 -23.38 -17.77
N SER A 270 2.58 -24.69 -17.66
CA SER A 270 1.70 -25.31 -16.67
C SER A 270 2.42 -25.55 -15.34
N SER A 271 1.72 -26.14 -14.37
CA SER A 271 2.21 -26.34 -13.01
C SER A 271 3.58 -27.03 -12.94
N ASN A 272 4.43 -26.55 -12.04
CA ASN A 272 5.75 -27.14 -11.73
C ASN A 272 6.78 -27.14 -12.88
N ASN A 273 6.58 -26.35 -13.92
CA ASN A 273 7.54 -26.23 -15.01
C ASN A 273 8.41 -24.99 -14.88
N PHE A 274 9.62 -25.07 -15.41
CA PHE A 274 10.58 -23.96 -15.48
C PHE A 274 10.83 -23.60 -16.93
N VAL A 275 10.59 -22.35 -17.29
CA VAL A 275 10.72 -21.88 -18.68
C VAL A 275 11.55 -20.60 -18.73
N PHE A 276 12.62 -20.62 -19.49
CA PHE A 276 13.53 -19.51 -19.65
C PHE A 276 13.75 -19.20 -21.14
N GLY A 277 13.50 -17.95 -21.54
CA GLY A 277 13.81 -17.52 -22.90
C GLY A 277 12.60 -16.92 -23.64
N PHE A 278 12.44 -17.26 -24.91
CA PHE A 278 11.47 -16.62 -25.78
C PHE A 278 10.55 -17.64 -26.47
N LYS A 279 9.24 -17.45 -26.34
CA LYS A 279 8.20 -18.27 -26.96
C LYS A 279 8.34 -19.77 -26.72
N ASN A 280 8.78 -20.15 -25.53
CA ASN A 280 8.85 -21.56 -25.13
C ASN A 280 7.51 -22.02 -24.54
N VAL A 281 7.21 -23.31 -24.67
CA VAL A 281 5.98 -23.94 -24.21
C VAL A 281 6.29 -25.17 -23.36
N ALA A 282 5.77 -25.20 -22.16
CA ALA A 282 5.85 -26.32 -21.22
C ALA A 282 4.46 -26.64 -20.66
N GLU A 283 3.49 -26.95 -21.51
CA GLU A 283 2.10 -27.14 -21.11
C GLU A 283 1.67 -28.61 -20.95
N ASN A 284 2.36 -29.53 -21.58
CA ASN A 284 1.96 -30.95 -21.60
C ASN A 284 2.48 -31.77 -20.42
N ALA A 285 3.07 -31.09 -19.45
CA ALA A 285 3.70 -31.80 -18.36
C ALA A 285 2.78 -31.91 -17.14
N THR A 286 2.54 -33.09 -16.70
CA THR A 286 1.98 -33.36 -15.39
C THR A 286 2.95 -32.98 -14.27
N SER A 287 4.24 -32.80 -14.55
CA SER A 287 5.23 -32.24 -13.61
C SER A 287 6.65 -32.11 -14.21
N GLY A 288 7.37 -31.10 -13.74
CA GLY A 288 8.83 -31.09 -13.66
C GLY A 288 9.63 -30.85 -14.94
N SER A 289 9.05 -30.29 -16.00
CA SER A 289 9.84 -29.99 -17.20
C SER A 289 10.59 -28.68 -17.11
N VAL A 290 11.78 -28.64 -17.72
CA VAL A 290 12.60 -27.43 -17.88
C VAL A 290 12.76 -27.16 -19.39
N VAL A 291 12.42 -25.94 -19.82
CA VAL A 291 12.63 -25.51 -21.22
C VAL A 291 13.46 -24.24 -21.22
N ILE A 292 14.59 -24.30 -21.91
CA ILE A 292 15.54 -23.17 -22.02
C ILE A 292 15.83 -22.88 -23.50
N GLY A 293 15.67 -21.64 -23.91
CA GLY A 293 16.03 -21.23 -25.27
C GLY A 293 14.92 -20.48 -26.01
N PHE A 294 14.80 -20.77 -27.30
CA PHE A 294 13.88 -20.09 -28.23
C PHE A 294 12.97 -21.10 -28.91
N TYR A 295 11.65 -20.91 -28.83
CA TYR A 295 10.63 -21.75 -29.45
C TYR A 295 10.69 -23.23 -29.01
N GLY A 296 11.20 -23.51 -27.81
CA GLY A 296 11.26 -24.85 -27.26
C GLY A 296 9.88 -25.35 -26.80
N THR A 297 9.64 -26.65 -26.94
CA THR A 297 8.42 -27.27 -26.46
C THR A 297 8.75 -28.57 -25.74
N SER A 298 8.27 -28.71 -24.48
CA SER A 298 8.28 -30.02 -23.82
C SER A 298 7.04 -30.80 -24.26
N THR A 299 7.27 -32.08 -24.61
CA THR A 299 6.21 -32.98 -25.12
C THR A 299 5.75 -33.99 -24.05
N ALA A 300 6.50 -34.14 -22.98
CA ALA A 300 6.21 -35.00 -21.86
C ALA A 300 6.71 -34.41 -20.52
N GLY A 301 6.26 -34.97 -19.41
CA GLY A 301 6.76 -34.63 -18.09
C GLY A 301 8.23 -35.02 -17.89
N ASN A 302 8.92 -34.38 -16.94
CA ASN A 302 10.32 -34.67 -16.55
C ASN A 302 11.35 -34.54 -17.69
N GLN A 303 11.09 -33.65 -18.65
CA GLN A 303 12.02 -33.33 -19.73
C GLN A 303 12.82 -32.08 -19.41
N THR A 304 14.10 -32.08 -19.80
CA THR A 304 14.86 -30.84 -19.98
C THR A 304 15.09 -30.61 -21.47
N VAL A 305 14.56 -29.53 -21.99
CA VAL A 305 14.65 -29.16 -23.39
C VAL A 305 15.57 -27.94 -23.54
N TYR A 306 16.65 -28.09 -24.26
CA TYR A 306 17.52 -27.00 -24.69
C TYR A 306 17.15 -26.66 -26.14
N ALA A 307 16.42 -25.58 -26.32
CA ALA A 307 15.78 -25.25 -27.59
C ALA A 307 16.62 -24.30 -28.43
N ASN A 308 17.91 -24.59 -28.56
CA ASN A 308 18.83 -23.88 -29.46
C ASN A 308 19.45 -24.86 -30.46
N THR A 309 19.81 -24.38 -31.62
CA THR A 309 20.39 -25.23 -32.66
C THR A 309 21.81 -25.68 -32.38
N THR A 310 22.51 -25.01 -31.48
CA THR A 310 23.90 -25.33 -31.16
C THR A 310 24.07 -25.30 -29.61
N HIS A 311 24.58 -26.37 -29.05
CA HIS A 311 24.94 -26.48 -27.65
C HIS A 311 26.45 -26.60 -27.51
N ALA A 312 27.06 -25.70 -26.74
CA ALA A 312 28.48 -25.71 -26.46
C ALA A 312 28.70 -25.91 -24.97
N PHE A 313 29.45 -26.96 -24.61
CA PHE A 313 29.93 -27.18 -23.27
C PHE A 313 31.39 -26.71 -23.24
N LEU A 314 31.62 -25.45 -22.86
CA LEU A 314 32.92 -24.81 -22.86
C LEU A 314 33.42 -24.62 -21.43
N ASP A 315 34.62 -25.06 -21.12
CA ASP A 315 35.35 -24.63 -19.94
C ASP A 315 36.17 -23.38 -20.29
N GLN A 316 35.79 -22.26 -19.69
CA GLN A 316 36.46 -20.96 -19.87
C GLN A 316 37.61 -20.75 -18.86
N ASN A 317 37.79 -21.65 -17.89
CA ASN A 317 38.80 -21.56 -16.87
C ASN A 317 40.04 -22.41 -17.22
N ASN A 318 40.91 -21.82 -18.02
CA ASN A 318 42.33 -22.17 -18.04
C ASN A 318 42.70 -23.61 -18.48
N GLY A 319 42.05 -24.12 -19.51
CA GLY A 319 42.48 -25.33 -20.21
C GLY A 319 42.08 -26.66 -19.55
N SER A 320 41.11 -26.65 -18.66
CA SER A 320 40.45 -27.86 -18.18
C SER A 320 39.50 -28.40 -19.23
N SER A 321 39.42 -29.70 -19.39
CA SER A 321 38.53 -30.33 -20.38
C SER A 321 37.10 -30.39 -19.88
N SER A 322 36.13 -30.02 -20.72
CA SER A 322 34.70 -30.18 -20.46
C SER A 322 34.33 -31.66 -20.51
N VAL A 323 33.69 -32.18 -19.47
CA VAL A 323 33.21 -33.57 -19.40
C VAL A 323 31.70 -33.59 -19.11
N VAL A 324 30.96 -34.27 -19.96
CA VAL A 324 29.55 -34.55 -19.74
C VAL A 324 29.34 -35.94 -19.12
N GLY A 325 28.83 -36.01 -17.92
CA GLY A 325 28.46 -37.28 -17.28
C GLY A 325 27.04 -37.71 -17.56
N ILE A 326 26.84 -38.93 -18.04
CA ILE A 326 25.53 -39.52 -18.21
C ILE A 326 25.30 -40.56 -17.12
N ASN A 327 24.30 -40.32 -16.25
CA ASN A 327 23.95 -41.12 -15.09
C ASN A 327 25.12 -41.31 -14.08
N MET A 328 26.01 -40.33 -14.04
CA MET A 328 27.12 -40.29 -13.06
C MET A 328 27.68 -38.87 -12.93
N ALA A 329 28.31 -38.59 -11.81
CA ALA A 329 29.20 -37.44 -11.70
C ALA A 329 30.49 -37.75 -12.51
N PRO A 330 30.88 -36.91 -13.50
CA PRO A 330 32.03 -37.20 -14.32
C PRO A 330 33.31 -37.08 -13.49
N THR A 331 34.13 -38.08 -13.56
CA THR A 331 35.44 -38.18 -12.88
C THR A 331 36.62 -38.10 -13.86
N ALA A 332 36.35 -38.29 -15.15
CA ALA A 332 37.38 -38.20 -16.17
C ALA A 332 37.83 -36.74 -16.31
N LYS A 333 39.05 -36.48 -15.90
CA LYS A 333 39.73 -35.20 -16.16
C LYS A 333 40.74 -35.45 -17.28
N GLY A 334 40.30 -35.27 -18.51
CA GLY A 334 41.22 -35.27 -19.62
C GLY A 334 42.17 -34.09 -19.52
N SER A 335 43.44 -34.31 -19.74
CA SER A 335 44.44 -33.24 -19.76
C SER A 335 44.33 -32.37 -21.03
N THR A 336 43.67 -32.84 -22.06
CA THR A 336 43.52 -32.14 -23.33
C THR A 336 42.31 -32.67 -24.11
N GLY A 337 41.20 -32.03 -23.99
CA GLY A 337 40.01 -32.31 -24.82
C GLY A 337 38.71 -32.57 -24.03
N ALA A 338 37.58 -32.54 -24.71
CA ALA A 338 36.25 -32.79 -24.16
C ALA A 338 35.94 -34.29 -24.15
N ALA A 339 35.17 -34.76 -23.18
CA ALA A 339 34.74 -36.15 -23.09
C ALA A 339 33.28 -36.31 -22.67
N ILE A 340 32.65 -37.39 -23.09
CA ILE A 340 31.39 -37.88 -22.55
C ILE A 340 31.68 -39.13 -21.74
N GLN A 341 31.36 -39.13 -20.46
CA GLN A 341 31.51 -40.27 -19.57
C GLN A 341 30.13 -40.87 -19.28
N ILE A 342 29.89 -42.10 -19.69
CA ILE A 342 28.64 -42.84 -19.52
C ILE A 342 28.84 -43.87 -18.42
N LYS A 343 27.94 -43.92 -17.40
CA LYS A 343 27.98 -44.94 -16.37
C LYS A 343 27.82 -46.32 -17.00
N GLY A 344 28.78 -47.21 -16.73
CA GLY A 344 28.77 -48.57 -17.26
C GLY A 344 27.60 -49.41 -16.76
N PHE A 345 27.08 -50.23 -17.62
CA PHE A 345 26.04 -51.24 -17.37
C PHE A 345 26.63 -52.63 -17.60
N ALA A 346 26.51 -53.51 -16.63
CA ALA A 346 27.02 -54.89 -16.77
C ALA A 346 26.08 -55.72 -17.64
N SER A 347 26.54 -56.22 -18.77
CA SER A 347 25.75 -57.04 -19.68
C SER A 347 26.65 -58.04 -20.44
N ALA A 348 26.08 -59.15 -20.88
CA ALA A 348 26.76 -60.09 -21.78
C ALA A 348 27.09 -59.43 -23.13
N ALA A 349 28.12 -59.91 -23.79
CA ALA A 349 28.40 -59.51 -25.17
C ALA A 349 27.21 -59.86 -26.11
N ASN A 350 26.87 -58.98 -27.01
CA ASN A 350 25.74 -59.12 -27.92
C ASN A 350 24.38 -59.37 -27.24
N ALA A 351 24.19 -58.86 -26.03
CA ALA A 351 22.86 -58.91 -25.36
C ALA A 351 21.76 -58.36 -26.26
N THR A 352 20.56 -58.86 -26.10
CA THR A 352 19.39 -58.36 -26.86
C THR A 352 19.06 -56.95 -26.47
N CYS A 353 18.62 -56.14 -27.43
CA CYS A 353 17.94 -54.88 -27.25
C CYS A 353 16.59 -54.90 -28.00
N THR A 354 15.76 -53.91 -27.78
CA THR A 354 14.43 -53.84 -28.41
C THR A 354 14.45 -52.81 -29.54
N ALA A 355 13.46 -52.88 -30.43
CA ALA A 355 13.28 -51.85 -31.48
C ALA A 355 13.11 -50.45 -30.92
N ALA A 356 12.57 -50.29 -29.70
CA ALA A 356 12.45 -49.01 -29.00
C ALA A 356 13.82 -48.43 -28.54
N GLU A 357 14.84 -49.29 -28.46
CA GLU A 357 16.20 -48.90 -28.08
C GLU A 357 17.13 -48.71 -29.31
N GLU A 358 16.60 -48.90 -30.52
CA GLU A 358 17.38 -48.74 -31.75
C GLU A 358 18.06 -47.38 -31.80
N GLY A 359 19.35 -47.37 -32.10
CA GLY A 359 20.18 -46.15 -32.15
C GLY A 359 20.73 -45.70 -30.79
N ALA A 360 20.35 -46.34 -29.68
CA ALA A 360 20.91 -46.03 -28.35
C ALA A 360 22.38 -46.46 -28.25
N ILE A 361 23.17 -45.70 -27.49
CA ILE A 361 24.58 -45.95 -27.20
C ILE A 361 24.72 -46.16 -25.69
N ARG A 362 25.46 -47.22 -25.30
CA ARG A 362 25.79 -47.49 -23.89
C ARG A 362 27.28 -47.91 -23.72
N TYR A 363 27.76 -47.81 -22.49
CA TYR A 363 29.03 -48.47 -22.12
C TYR A 363 28.76 -49.73 -21.38
N ASN A 364 29.26 -50.87 -21.90
CA ASN A 364 29.19 -52.18 -21.23
C ASN A 364 30.40 -52.38 -20.35
N SER A 365 30.22 -52.40 -19.03
CA SER A 365 31.30 -52.51 -18.05
C SER A 365 31.91 -53.92 -17.96
N THR A 366 31.20 -54.98 -18.48
CA THR A 366 31.71 -56.34 -18.55
C THR A 366 32.68 -56.49 -19.71
N THR A 367 32.27 -56.08 -20.91
CA THR A 367 33.07 -56.21 -22.14
C THR A 367 34.07 -55.06 -22.31
N LYS A 368 33.96 -54.00 -21.47
CA LYS A 368 34.80 -52.77 -21.55
C LYS A 368 34.67 -52.04 -22.90
N SER A 369 33.53 -52.11 -23.54
CA SER A 369 33.28 -51.55 -24.86
C SER A 369 32.08 -50.63 -24.87
N HIS A 370 32.07 -49.65 -25.78
CA HIS A 370 30.86 -48.95 -26.15
C HIS A 370 30.07 -49.78 -27.12
N GLU A 371 28.77 -49.82 -26.94
CA GLU A 371 27.83 -50.64 -27.75
C GLU A 371 26.70 -49.76 -28.28
N GLY A 372 26.27 -50.05 -29.52
CA GLY A 372 25.03 -49.48 -30.13
C GLY A 372 23.97 -50.56 -30.28
N CYS A 373 22.74 -50.18 -30.03
CA CYS A 373 21.58 -51.07 -30.32
C CYS A 373 21.18 -50.93 -31.79
N ASN A 374 21.06 -52.10 -32.49
CA ASN A 374 20.63 -52.18 -33.88
C ASN A 374 19.15 -52.58 -34.02
N GLY A 375 18.35 -52.43 -32.97
CA GLY A 375 16.96 -52.85 -32.91
C GLY A 375 16.77 -54.29 -32.45
N THR A 376 17.84 -55.10 -32.39
CA THR A 376 17.78 -56.51 -31.98
C THR A 376 18.83 -56.83 -30.92
N ASN A 377 20.06 -56.41 -31.13
CA ASN A 377 21.17 -56.67 -30.24
C ASN A 377 22.07 -55.47 -30.04
N TRP A 378 22.68 -55.42 -28.87
CA TRP A 378 23.79 -54.50 -28.57
C TRP A 378 25.06 -54.99 -29.27
N LYS A 379 25.65 -54.15 -30.12
CA LYS A 379 26.84 -54.45 -30.87
C LYS A 379 27.98 -53.48 -30.41
N ALA A 380 29.12 -54.06 -30.14
CA ALA A 380 30.30 -53.26 -29.80
C ALA A 380 30.73 -52.42 -31.03
N PHE A 381 31.21 -51.20 -30.76
CA PHE A 381 31.80 -50.34 -31.79
C PHE A 381 33.25 -50.68 -32.11
N TYR A 382 33.93 -51.35 -31.14
CA TYR A 382 35.34 -51.83 -31.23
C TYR A 382 35.57 -53.04 -30.35
#